data_5480d4f8ed27baf90d3239cbdba7e2c2
#
_entry.id   5480d4f8ed27baf90d3239cbdba7e2c2
#
_cell.length_a   1.000
_cell.length_b   1.000
_cell.length_c   1.000
_cell.angle_alpha   90.00
_cell.angle_beta   90.00
_cell.angle_gamma   90.00
#
_symmetry.space_group_name_H-M   'P 1'
#
loop_
_entity.id
_entity.type
_entity.pdbx_description
1 polymer ?
#
loop_
_entity_poly.entity_id
_entity_poly.type
_entity_poly.pdbx_seq_one_letter_code
_entity_poly.pdbx_strand_id
1 'polypeptide(L)'
;MKVVVLATSYPRDERDVAGHFVADLADAARSAGVTVDVVSPASFPHFGIAYGGGIAQNLRARPWRLALAPAFLAAFAHAARRAAGDADLVHAHWIPSALAARATGKPYVLQVWGTDVELARRAPALARPLVRGARAVLAASSFLADAARDLGARDVRHVPFVVDAPAEVGPPEEPPHVLFAGRLSAEKGILELVEATEGLPRWIVGDGPLRARVPDAVGFVPPAEMGRWYERAAVVCAPSRREGVGGACRQAMAHGRAVVATAVGGHLDAVEDGVTGVLVPPRDPAALRAALERLLGDADERERLGAAAHAATLERFSRGAAARALLEAYETAIRAR
;
A
#
# COMPACT_ATOMS: atom_id res chain seq x y z
N MET A 1 -15.45 19.48 -9.36
CA MET A 1 -14.21 19.63 -8.57
C MET A 1 -13.05 19.07 -9.37
N LYS A 2 -11.96 19.83 -9.48
CA LYS A 2 -10.73 19.42 -10.17
C LYS A 2 -9.59 19.25 -9.17
N VAL A 3 -8.97 18.08 -9.17
CA VAL A 3 -7.87 17.72 -8.26
C VAL A 3 -6.64 17.35 -9.07
N VAL A 4 -5.47 17.84 -8.68
CA VAL A 4 -4.19 17.42 -9.24
C VAL A 4 -3.52 16.46 -8.29
N VAL A 5 -3.31 15.22 -8.73
CA VAL A 5 -2.57 14.18 -8.00
C VAL A 5 -1.08 14.34 -8.29
N LEU A 6 -0.27 14.48 -7.25
CA LEU A 6 1.18 14.52 -7.34
C LEU A 6 1.78 13.24 -6.75
N ALA A 7 2.50 12.50 -7.57
CA ALA A 7 3.10 11.24 -7.15
C ALA A 7 4.54 11.09 -7.65
N THR A 8 5.42 10.58 -6.81
CA THR A 8 6.80 10.21 -7.19
C THR A 8 6.89 8.79 -7.78
N SER A 9 5.78 8.05 -7.73
CA SER A 9 5.62 6.72 -8.34
C SER A 9 4.18 6.60 -8.83
N TYR A 10 4.01 6.30 -10.11
CA TYR A 10 2.73 6.12 -10.78
C TYR A 10 2.95 5.20 -11.98
N PRO A 11 2.06 4.27 -12.32
CA PRO A 11 2.27 3.36 -13.42
C PRO A 11 2.34 4.12 -14.76
N ARG A 12 3.27 3.71 -15.63
CA ARG A 12 3.44 4.24 -16.99
C ARG A 12 2.54 3.52 -17.99
N ASP A 13 2.26 2.27 -17.70
CA ASP A 13 1.39 1.37 -18.47
C ASP A 13 0.83 0.29 -17.52
N GLU A 14 -0.04 -0.58 -18.04
CA GLU A 14 -0.72 -1.64 -17.28
C GLU A 14 0.23 -2.70 -16.69
N ARG A 15 1.48 -2.80 -17.19
CA ARG A 15 2.50 -3.73 -16.69
C ARG A 15 3.40 -3.12 -15.63
N ASP A 16 3.32 -1.80 -15.46
CA ASP A 16 4.16 -1.10 -14.49
C ASP A 16 3.56 -1.18 -13.08
N VAL A 17 4.26 -1.82 -12.18
CA VAL A 17 3.84 -1.99 -10.78
C VAL A 17 4.05 -0.74 -9.92
N ALA A 18 4.73 0.25 -10.46
CA ALA A 18 5.13 1.43 -9.70
C ALA A 18 3.92 2.30 -9.33
N GLY A 19 3.50 2.26 -8.08
CA GLY A 19 2.45 3.15 -7.56
C GLY A 19 1.05 2.83 -8.11
N HIS A 20 0.74 1.58 -8.50
CA HIS A 20 -0.59 1.18 -8.96
C HIS A 20 -1.70 1.58 -7.97
N PHE A 21 -1.45 1.46 -6.66
CA PHE A 21 -2.39 1.89 -5.62
C PHE A 21 -2.69 3.40 -5.62
N VAL A 22 -1.80 4.23 -6.21
CA VAL A 22 -2.09 5.66 -6.44
C VAL A 22 -3.06 5.80 -7.62
N ALA A 23 -2.88 4.99 -8.66
CA ALA A 23 -3.81 4.95 -9.79
C ALA A 23 -5.20 4.49 -9.34
N ASP A 24 -5.29 3.44 -8.50
CA ASP A 24 -6.55 2.94 -7.96
C ASP A 24 -7.31 4.02 -7.16
N LEU A 25 -6.59 4.82 -6.36
CA LEU A 25 -7.20 5.95 -5.66
C LEU A 25 -7.61 7.09 -6.59
N ALA A 26 -6.82 7.38 -7.62
CA ALA A 26 -7.18 8.37 -8.63
C ALA A 26 -8.44 7.94 -9.39
N ASP A 27 -8.56 6.65 -9.72
CA ASP A 27 -9.74 6.09 -10.38
C ASP A 27 -10.96 6.06 -9.44
N ALA A 28 -10.76 5.79 -8.16
CA ALA A 28 -11.82 5.93 -7.16
C ALA A 28 -12.34 7.37 -7.10
N ALA A 29 -11.46 8.37 -7.12
CA ALA A 29 -11.87 9.77 -7.16
C ALA A 29 -12.62 10.12 -8.46
N ARG A 30 -12.15 9.63 -9.62
CA ARG A 30 -12.83 9.81 -10.91
C ARG A 30 -14.22 9.20 -10.91
N SER A 31 -14.40 8.02 -10.33
CA SER A 31 -15.70 7.36 -10.21
C SER A 31 -16.70 8.13 -9.34
N ALA A 32 -16.19 8.99 -8.44
CA ALA A 32 -17.00 9.93 -7.66
C ALA A 32 -17.26 11.29 -8.36
N GLY A 33 -16.96 11.41 -9.66
CA GLY A 33 -17.19 12.62 -10.43
C GLY A 33 -16.10 13.70 -10.26
N VAL A 34 -14.94 13.38 -9.69
CA VAL A 34 -13.80 14.30 -9.58
C VAL A 34 -13.00 14.27 -10.86
N THR A 35 -12.70 15.44 -11.43
CA THR A 35 -11.73 15.55 -12.53
C THR A 35 -10.33 15.43 -11.95
N VAL A 36 -9.57 14.43 -12.38
CA VAL A 36 -8.24 14.13 -11.83
C VAL A 36 -7.18 14.20 -12.91
N ASP A 37 -6.26 15.16 -12.77
CA ASP A 37 -5.01 15.25 -13.52
C ASP A 37 -3.88 14.65 -12.67
N VAL A 38 -2.93 13.96 -13.31
CA VAL A 38 -1.82 13.30 -12.61
C VAL A 38 -0.49 13.88 -13.07
N VAL A 39 0.33 14.32 -12.12
CA VAL A 39 1.73 14.70 -12.34
C VAL A 39 2.62 13.65 -11.69
N SER A 40 3.34 12.92 -12.53
CA SER A 40 4.25 11.86 -12.12
C SER A 40 5.61 12.02 -12.83
N PRO A 41 6.63 11.27 -12.47
CA PRO A 41 7.92 11.35 -13.16
C PRO A 41 7.88 11.06 -14.67
N ALA A 42 6.77 10.52 -15.20
CA ALA A 42 6.57 10.39 -16.64
C ALA A 42 6.28 11.75 -17.32
N SER A 43 5.82 12.76 -16.57
CA SER A 43 5.40 14.06 -17.11
C SER A 43 6.44 15.18 -16.97
N PHE A 44 7.62 14.90 -16.39
CA PHE A 44 8.71 15.86 -16.22
C PHE A 44 10.09 15.20 -16.24
N PRO A 45 11.20 15.94 -16.45
CA PRO A 45 12.56 15.40 -16.41
C PRO A 45 12.89 14.82 -15.03
N HIS A 46 13.01 13.49 -14.91
CA HIS A 46 13.28 12.81 -13.65
C HIS A 46 14.74 12.40 -13.45
N PHE A 47 15.64 12.69 -14.41
CA PHE A 47 17.10 12.51 -14.32
C PHE A 47 17.53 11.08 -13.90
N GLY A 48 16.71 10.07 -14.15
CA GLY A 48 16.95 8.70 -13.70
C GLY A 48 16.84 8.49 -12.19
N ILE A 49 16.29 9.45 -11.43
CA ILE A 49 16.02 9.33 -9.98
C ILE A 49 14.80 8.48 -9.73
N ALA A 50 13.73 8.65 -10.51
CA ALA A 50 12.50 7.88 -10.39
C ALA A 50 12.49 6.67 -11.34
N TYR A 51 11.50 5.77 -11.12
CA TYR A 51 11.29 4.49 -11.83
C TYR A 51 12.39 3.44 -11.58
N GLY A 52 12.31 2.32 -12.30
CA GLY A 52 13.19 1.16 -12.06
C GLY A 52 13.01 0.62 -10.64
N GLY A 53 14.09 0.51 -9.89
CA GLY A 53 14.05 0.04 -8.49
C GLY A 53 13.51 1.05 -7.47
N GLY A 54 13.00 2.22 -7.90
CA GLY A 54 12.52 3.29 -7.06
C GLY A 54 13.62 4.27 -6.61
N ILE A 55 13.18 5.43 -6.11
CA ILE A 55 14.08 6.55 -5.78
C ILE A 55 15.23 6.11 -4.85
N ALA A 56 14.91 5.43 -3.76
CA ALA A 56 15.90 5.03 -2.76
C ALA A 56 16.96 4.05 -3.34
N GLN A 57 16.53 3.09 -4.16
CA GLN A 57 17.43 2.13 -4.79
C GLN A 57 18.29 2.80 -5.85
N ASN A 58 17.71 3.68 -6.68
CA ASN A 58 18.43 4.41 -7.72
C ASN A 58 19.51 5.34 -7.14
N LEU A 59 19.23 6.00 -6.01
CA LEU A 59 20.20 6.85 -5.32
C LEU A 59 21.29 6.04 -4.62
N ARG A 60 20.99 4.85 -4.08
CA ARG A 60 22.01 3.95 -3.52
C ARG A 60 22.92 3.37 -4.61
N ALA A 61 22.34 2.95 -5.73
CA ALA A 61 23.09 2.38 -6.85
C ALA A 61 23.99 3.43 -7.54
N ARG A 62 23.56 4.70 -7.55
CA ARG A 62 24.29 5.82 -8.20
C ARG A 62 24.24 7.06 -7.29
N PRO A 63 25.06 7.14 -6.22
CA PRO A 63 25.02 8.22 -5.23
C PRO A 63 25.22 9.64 -5.81
N TRP A 64 25.96 9.76 -6.92
CA TRP A 64 26.15 11.04 -7.61
C TRP A 64 24.81 11.68 -8.08
N ARG A 65 23.76 10.87 -8.29
CA ARG A 65 22.43 11.39 -8.63
C ARG A 65 21.80 12.24 -7.53
N LEU A 66 22.31 12.15 -6.30
CA LEU A 66 21.84 13.01 -5.21
C LEU A 66 22.10 14.49 -5.52
N ALA A 67 23.15 14.80 -6.28
CA ALA A 67 23.41 16.17 -6.75
C ALA A 67 22.32 16.69 -7.73
N LEU A 68 21.57 15.79 -8.36
CA LEU A 68 20.45 16.14 -9.26
C LEU A 68 19.10 16.27 -8.53
N ALA A 69 19.04 15.95 -7.23
CA ALA A 69 17.81 16.02 -6.46
C ALA A 69 17.16 17.43 -6.46
N PRO A 70 17.93 18.54 -6.36
CA PRO A 70 17.35 19.89 -6.49
C PRO A 70 16.70 20.13 -7.86
N ALA A 71 17.34 19.68 -8.94
CA ALA A 71 16.80 19.82 -10.30
C ALA A 71 15.53 18.96 -10.49
N PHE A 72 15.52 17.75 -9.94
CA PHE A 72 14.34 16.88 -9.91
C PHE A 72 13.18 17.55 -9.18
N LEU A 73 13.43 18.10 -7.99
CA LEU A 73 12.38 18.79 -7.21
C LEU A 73 11.89 20.05 -7.90
N ALA A 74 12.78 20.82 -8.56
CA ALA A 74 12.39 22.00 -9.32
C ALA A 74 11.52 21.64 -10.54
N ALA A 75 11.89 20.59 -11.29
CA ALA A 75 11.11 20.09 -12.43
C ALA A 75 9.73 19.58 -11.97
N PHE A 76 9.67 18.85 -10.87
CA PHE A 76 8.42 18.38 -10.29
C PHE A 76 7.53 19.54 -9.84
N ALA A 77 8.08 20.53 -9.12
CA ALA A 77 7.36 21.73 -8.69
C ALA A 77 6.86 22.56 -9.89
N HIS A 78 7.65 22.68 -10.96
CA HIS A 78 7.24 23.35 -12.18
C HIS A 78 6.06 22.65 -12.85
N ALA A 79 6.14 21.33 -13.03
CA ALA A 79 5.05 20.52 -13.61
C ALA A 79 3.78 20.61 -12.75
N ALA A 80 3.94 20.53 -11.42
CA ALA A 80 2.83 20.66 -10.48
C ALA A 80 2.14 22.04 -10.59
N ARG A 81 2.91 23.14 -10.66
CA ARG A 81 2.33 24.49 -10.84
C ARG A 81 1.54 24.63 -12.13
N ARG A 82 2.07 24.07 -13.23
CA ARG A 82 1.38 24.12 -14.53
C ARG A 82 0.05 23.37 -14.49
N ALA A 83 0.06 22.16 -13.92
CA ALA A 83 -1.14 21.34 -13.83
C ALA A 83 -2.19 21.92 -12.85
N ALA A 84 -1.73 22.57 -11.78
CA ALA A 84 -2.60 23.09 -10.73
C ALA A 84 -3.24 24.45 -11.05
N GLY A 85 -3.03 25.04 -12.23
CA GLY A 85 -3.50 26.40 -12.56
C GLY A 85 -4.98 26.61 -12.28
N ASP A 86 -5.83 25.72 -12.75
CA ASP A 86 -7.30 25.71 -12.60
C ASP A 86 -7.82 24.66 -11.61
N ALA A 87 -6.95 24.01 -10.85
CA ALA A 87 -7.34 23.01 -9.87
C ALA A 87 -7.90 23.66 -8.59
N ASP A 88 -8.86 22.98 -7.97
CA ASP A 88 -9.41 23.36 -6.67
C ASP A 88 -8.51 22.90 -5.52
N LEU A 89 -7.84 21.76 -5.70
CA LEU A 89 -7.07 21.07 -4.67
C LEU A 89 -5.90 20.29 -5.28
N VAL A 90 -4.83 20.10 -4.50
CA VAL A 90 -3.73 19.21 -4.83
C VAL A 90 -3.74 18.02 -3.88
N HIS A 91 -3.63 16.79 -4.40
CA HIS A 91 -3.47 15.56 -3.62
C HIS A 91 -2.04 15.04 -3.77
N ALA A 92 -1.21 15.24 -2.76
CA ALA A 92 0.18 14.80 -2.75
C ALA A 92 0.28 13.38 -2.16
N HIS A 93 0.90 12.46 -2.88
CA HIS A 93 1.24 11.13 -2.39
C HIS A 93 2.70 11.09 -1.95
N TRP A 94 2.94 10.57 -0.74
CA TRP A 94 4.20 10.60 0.01
C TRP A 94 4.64 12.00 0.45
N ILE A 95 5.19 12.10 1.63
CA ILE A 95 5.59 13.38 2.26
C ILE A 95 6.50 14.25 1.36
N PRO A 96 7.49 13.70 0.62
CA PRO A 96 8.31 14.53 -0.28
C PRO A 96 7.52 15.25 -1.38
N SER A 97 6.42 14.69 -1.87
CA SER A 97 5.58 15.34 -2.90
C SER A 97 4.88 16.59 -2.38
N ALA A 98 4.71 16.73 -1.07
CA ALA A 98 4.16 17.93 -0.46
C ALA A 98 5.03 19.18 -0.69
N LEU A 99 6.32 19.03 -1.01
CA LEU A 99 7.17 20.16 -1.44
C LEU A 99 6.66 20.75 -2.76
N ALA A 100 6.35 19.88 -3.73
CA ALA A 100 5.81 20.31 -5.02
C ALA A 100 4.37 20.84 -4.85
N ALA A 101 3.56 20.22 -3.97
CA ALA A 101 2.20 20.70 -3.66
C ALA A 101 2.22 22.13 -3.09
N ARG A 102 3.08 22.41 -2.10
CA ARG A 102 3.23 23.77 -1.54
C ARG A 102 3.66 24.80 -2.59
N ALA A 103 4.49 24.37 -3.54
CA ALA A 103 4.94 25.26 -4.60
C ALA A 103 3.82 25.70 -5.55
N THR A 104 2.69 25.01 -5.60
CA THR A 104 1.53 25.40 -6.42
C THR A 104 0.75 26.61 -5.87
N GLY A 105 0.87 26.87 -4.56
CA GLY A 105 0.06 27.86 -3.85
C GLY A 105 -1.39 27.42 -3.59
N LYS A 106 -1.79 26.22 -4.04
CA LYS A 106 -3.13 25.67 -3.83
C LYS A 106 -3.22 24.95 -2.48
N PRO A 107 -4.44 24.84 -1.88
CA PRO A 107 -4.63 23.92 -0.76
C PRO A 107 -4.26 22.50 -1.17
N TYR A 108 -3.73 21.72 -0.23
CA TYR A 108 -3.39 20.34 -0.52
C TYR A 108 -3.75 19.38 0.62
N VAL A 109 -4.08 18.15 0.25
CA VAL A 109 -4.13 16.98 1.11
C VAL A 109 -2.90 16.12 0.87
N LEU A 110 -2.48 15.38 1.90
CA LEU A 110 -1.27 14.55 1.86
C LEU A 110 -1.61 13.11 2.20
N GLN A 111 -1.44 12.18 1.25
CA GLN A 111 -1.57 10.75 1.49
C GLN A 111 -0.23 10.17 1.94
N VAL A 112 -0.21 9.48 3.08
CA VAL A 112 0.96 8.76 3.62
C VAL A 112 0.83 7.25 3.40
N TRP A 113 1.99 6.57 3.14
CA TRP A 113 2.01 5.16 2.74
C TRP A 113 2.89 4.25 3.61
N GLY A 114 3.72 4.82 4.49
CA GLY A 114 4.58 4.08 5.43
C GLY A 114 6.07 4.33 5.22
N THR A 115 6.64 4.06 4.06
CA THR A 115 8.07 4.30 3.78
C THR A 115 8.46 5.77 3.96
N ASP A 116 7.59 6.69 3.56
CA ASP A 116 7.74 8.13 3.72
C ASP A 116 7.64 8.56 5.19
N VAL A 117 6.74 7.95 5.95
CA VAL A 117 6.60 8.18 7.39
C VAL A 117 7.86 7.73 8.13
N GLU A 118 8.41 6.57 7.76
CA GLU A 118 9.66 6.10 8.35
C GLU A 118 10.85 7.01 8.05
N LEU A 119 10.93 7.49 6.81
CA LEU A 119 11.94 8.47 6.42
C LEU A 119 11.74 9.79 7.17
N ALA A 120 10.50 10.24 7.33
CA ALA A 120 10.15 11.46 8.04
C ALA A 120 10.52 11.39 9.53
N ARG A 121 10.40 10.23 10.18
CA ARG A 121 10.84 10.03 11.57
C ARG A 121 12.35 10.21 11.76
N ARG A 122 13.14 9.96 10.71
CA ARG A 122 14.61 10.19 10.73
C ARG A 122 15.00 11.66 10.51
N ALA A 123 14.11 12.45 9.88
CA ALA A 123 14.32 13.87 9.61
C ALA A 123 13.05 14.69 9.92
N PRO A 124 12.55 14.70 11.17
CA PRO A 124 11.26 15.28 11.51
C PRO A 124 11.20 16.80 11.28
N ALA A 125 12.33 17.50 11.40
CA ALA A 125 12.41 18.94 11.14
C ALA A 125 12.06 19.29 9.69
N LEU A 126 12.35 18.42 8.73
CA LEU A 126 12.01 18.61 7.31
C LEU A 126 10.57 18.17 7.01
N ALA A 127 10.09 17.12 7.65
CA ALA A 127 8.78 16.55 7.39
C ALA A 127 7.62 17.33 8.03
N ARG A 128 7.78 17.76 9.29
CA ARG A 128 6.73 18.45 10.05
C ARG A 128 6.13 19.67 9.35
N PRO A 129 6.89 20.58 8.73
CA PRO A 129 6.29 21.71 8.01
C PRO A 129 5.42 21.29 6.81
N LEU A 130 5.74 20.16 6.17
CA LEU A 130 4.99 19.61 5.05
C LEU A 130 3.69 18.95 5.52
N VAL A 131 3.77 18.17 6.61
CA VAL A 131 2.62 17.51 7.23
C VAL A 131 1.66 18.54 7.83
N ARG A 132 2.16 19.54 8.57
CA ARG A 132 1.35 20.62 9.17
C ARG A 132 0.73 21.56 8.14
N GLY A 133 1.33 21.70 6.98
CA GLY A 133 0.84 22.54 5.90
C GLY A 133 -0.29 21.92 5.09
N ALA A 134 -0.50 20.58 5.20
CA ALA A 134 -1.61 19.91 4.59
C ALA A 134 -2.94 20.29 5.30
N ARG A 135 -4.00 20.47 4.51
CA ARG A 135 -5.36 20.67 5.03
C ARG A 135 -5.88 19.44 5.75
N ALA A 136 -5.56 18.28 5.20
CA ALA A 136 -5.76 16.98 5.84
C ALA A 136 -4.63 16.03 5.44
N VAL A 137 -4.28 15.08 6.33
CA VAL A 137 -3.42 13.95 6.04
C VAL A 137 -4.29 12.71 5.90
N LEU A 138 -4.14 12.00 4.79
CA LEU A 138 -4.91 10.81 4.48
C LEU A 138 -4.06 9.58 4.82
N ALA A 139 -4.64 8.62 5.51
CA ALA A 139 -3.97 7.41 5.96
C ALA A 139 -4.82 6.17 5.70
N ALA A 140 -4.19 5.09 5.22
CA ALA A 140 -4.88 3.84 4.91
C ALA A 140 -4.92 2.85 6.10
N SER A 141 -4.39 3.25 7.27
CA SER A 141 -4.40 2.47 8.51
C SER A 141 -4.29 3.38 9.73
N SER A 142 -4.74 2.88 10.89
CA SER A 142 -4.59 3.55 12.18
C SER A 142 -3.11 3.78 12.52
N PHE A 143 -2.24 2.81 12.22
CA PHE A 143 -0.80 2.95 12.40
C PHE A 143 -0.22 4.14 11.62
N LEU A 144 -0.64 4.35 10.38
CA LEU A 144 -0.21 5.50 9.58
C LEU A 144 -0.85 6.80 10.06
N ALA A 145 -2.09 6.75 10.54
CA ALA A 145 -2.78 7.90 11.12
C ALA A 145 -2.07 8.41 12.37
N ASP A 146 -1.70 7.52 13.28
CA ASP A 146 -0.96 7.88 14.50
C ASP A 146 0.42 8.45 14.16
N ALA A 147 1.13 7.82 13.23
CA ALA A 147 2.41 8.33 12.77
C ALA A 147 2.32 9.72 12.11
N ALA A 148 1.22 10.03 11.42
CA ALA A 148 0.96 11.36 10.87
C ALA A 148 0.68 12.38 11.99
N ARG A 149 -0.06 12.00 13.04
CA ARG A 149 -0.29 12.83 14.24
C ARG A 149 1.01 13.14 14.97
N ASP A 150 1.90 12.16 15.13
CA ASP A 150 3.24 12.34 15.74
C ASP A 150 4.10 13.35 14.94
N LEU A 151 3.92 13.40 13.63
CA LEU A 151 4.56 14.38 12.75
C LEU A 151 3.86 15.75 12.78
N GLY A 152 2.73 15.88 13.47
CA GLY A 152 2.02 17.12 13.71
C GLY A 152 0.87 17.39 12.73
N ALA A 153 0.32 16.36 12.08
CA ALA A 153 -0.92 16.46 11.32
C ALA A 153 -2.07 16.96 12.22
N ARG A 154 -2.84 17.94 11.74
CA ARG A 154 -3.97 18.55 12.49
C ARG A 154 -5.29 17.84 12.22
N ASP A 155 -5.52 17.48 10.98
CA ASP A 155 -6.67 16.68 10.51
C ASP A 155 -6.12 15.40 9.86
N VAL A 156 -6.50 14.24 10.38
CA VAL A 156 -6.10 12.94 9.84
C VAL A 156 -7.36 12.15 9.52
N ARG A 157 -7.49 11.75 8.24
CA ARG A 157 -8.65 11.04 7.75
C ARG A 157 -8.28 9.67 7.24
N HIS A 158 -9.14 8.70 7.50
CA HIS A 158 -8.97 7.36 6.98
C HIS A 158 -9.48 7.31 5.54
N VAL A 159 -8.60 6.94 4.61
CA VAL A 159 -8.93 6.62 3.23
C VAL A 159 -8.44 5.20 2.96
N PRO A 160 -9.33 4.24 2.71
CA PRO A 160 -8.94 2.86 2.60
C PRO A 160 -8.04 2.60 1.38
N PHE A 161 -7.13 1.64 1.53
CA PHE A 161 -6.42 1.05 0.40
C PHE A 161 -7.43 0.28 -0.46
N VAL A 162 -7.52 0.63 -1.73
CA VAL A 162 -8.47 0.01 -2.66
C VAL A 162 -8.03 -1.40 -3.00
N VAL A 163 -8.95 -2.33 -2.94
CA VAL A 163 -8.82 -3.67 -3.53
C VAL A 163 -10.04 -3.96 -4.39
N ASP A 164 -9.80 -4.56 -5.53
CA ASP A 164 -10.87 -5.06 -6.38
C ASP A 164 -11.17 -6.50 -5.96
N ALA A 165 -12.40 -6.73 -5.52
CA ALA A 165 -12.87 -8.04 -5.11
C ALA A 165 -13.65 -8.68 -6.27
N PRO A 166 -13.38 -9.96 -6.61
CA PRO A 166 -14.21 -10.68 -7.56
C PRO A 166 -15.64 -10.82 -7.02
N ALA A 167 -16.63 -10.81 -7.91
CA ALA A 167 -18.04 -10.95 -7.52
C ALA A 167 -18.34 -12.33 -6.92
N GLU A 168 -17.62 -13.36 -7.39
CA GLU A 168 -17.74 -14.73 -6.92
C GLU A 168 -16.36 -15.25 -6.51
N VAL A 169 -16.33 -15.98 -5.42
CA VAL A 169 -15.12 -16.60 -4.89
C VAL A 169 -15.25 -18.12 -5.06
N GLY A 170 -14.38 -18.69 -5.89
CA GLY A 170 -14.29 -20.14 -6.05
C GLY A 170 -13.52 -20.83 -4.91
N PRO A 171 -13.59 -22.18 -4.81
CA PRO A 171 -12.80 -22.94 -3.86
C PRO A 171 -11.28 -22.82 -4.14
N PRO A 172 -10.42 -23.00 -3.14
CA PRO A 172 -8.98 -23.09 -3.36
C PRO A 172 -8.60 -24.34 -4.14
N GLU A 173 -7.35 -24.37 -4.64
CA GLU A 173 -6.79 -25.54 -5.28
C GLU A 173 -6.47 -26.64 -4.24
N GLU A 174 -6.69 -27.90 -4.61
CA GLU A 174 -6.30 -29.06 -3.82
C GLU A 174 -5.02 -29.71 -4.38
N PRO A 175 -4.09 -30.17 -3.51
CA PRO A 175 -4.10 -30.04 -2.05
C PRO A 175 -3.90 -28.59 -1.58
N PRO A 176 -4.36 -28.25 -0.35
CA PRO A 176 -4.35 -26.88 0.14
C PRO A 176 -2.93 -26.33 0.33
N HIS A 177 -2.67 -25.14 -0.20
CA HIS A 177 -1.37 -24.47 -0.14
C HIS A 177 -1.42 -23.15 0.64
N VAL A 178 -0.31 -22.86 1.33
CA VAL A 178 -0.05 -21.52 1.90
C VAL A 178 0.54 -20.63 0.82
N LEU A 179 0.00 -19.43 0.64
CA LEU A 179 0.56 -18.39 -0.23
C LEU A 179 1.23 -17.30 0.60
N PHE A 180 2.47 -16.98 0.27
CA PHE A 180 3.08 -15.70 0.59
C PHE A 180 3.17 -14.86 -0.68
N ALA A 181 2.72 -13.60 -0.61
CA ALA A 181 2.81 -12.64 -1.70
C ALA A 181 3.45 -11.35 -1.20
N GLY A 182 4.67 -11.04 -1.66
CA GLY A 182 5.34 -9.83 -1.23
C GLY A 182 6.84 -9.79 -1.48
N ARG A 183 7.45 -8.68 -1.07
CA ARG A 183 8.89 -8.50 -1.18
C ARG A 183 9.65 -9.48 -0.27
N LEU A 184 10.63 -10.19 -0.82
CA LEU A 184 11.48 -11.12 -0.07
C LEU A 184 12.50 -10.34 0.77
N SER A 185 12.06 -9.87 1.93
CA SER A 185 12.86 -9.05 2.84
C SER A 185 12.62 -9.43 4.31
N ALA A 186 13.57 -9.11 5.19
CA ALA A 186 13.44 -9.36 6.63
C ALA A 186 12.24 -8.61 7.24
N GLU A 187 11.89 -7.45 6.71
CA GLU A 187 10.74 -6.67 7.15
C GLU A 187 9.41 -7.40 6.90
N LYS A 188 9.33 -8.14 5.79
CA LYS A 188 8.15 -8.94 5.41
C LYS A 188 8.11 -10.32 6.08
N GLY A 189 9.09 -10.65 6.94
CA GLY A 189 9.09 -11.88 7.71
C GLY A 189 9.29 -13.15 6.89
N ILE A 190 9.99 -13.04 5.73
CA ILE A 190 10.14 -14.20 4.83
C ILE A 190 10.92 -15.35 5.46
N LEU A 191 11.86 -15.08 6.36
CA LEU A 191 12.62 -16.13 7.03
C LEU A 191 11.76 -16.86 8.06
N GLU A 192 10.92 -16.13 8.80
CA GLU A 192 9.94 -16.71 9.71
C GLU A 192 8.91 -17.58 8.96
N LEU A 193 8.50 -17.14 7.76
CA LEU A 193 7.65 -17.98 6.91
C LEU A 193 8.32 -19.27 6.52
N VAL A 194 9.57 -19.20 6.00
CA VAL A 194 10.31 -20.38 5.55
C VAL A 194 10.44 -21.39 6.67
N GLU A 195 10.77 -20.93 7.88
CA GLU A 195 10.84 -21.76 9.09
C GLU A 195 9.48 -22.36 9.47
N ALA A 196 8.45 -21.53 9.55
CA ALA A 196 7.10 -21.98 9.94
C ALA A 196 6.46 -22.96 8.95
N THR A 197 6.84 -22.89 7.67
CA THR A 197 6.26 -23.70 6.60
C THR A 197 7.17 -24.86 6.16
N GLU A 198 8.18 -25.22 6.95
CA GLU A 198 9.01 -26.39 6.65
C GLU A 198 8.14 -27.66 6.60
N GLY A 199 8.18 -28.37 5.45
CA GLY A 199 7.36 -29.55 5.19
C GLY A 199 5.89 -29.28 4.85
N LEU A 200 5.43 -28.04 4.85
CA LEU A 200 4.07 -27.68 4.43
C LEU A 200 4.03 -27.28 2.94
N PRO A 201 2.92 -27.57 2.23
CA PRO A 201 2.73 -27.12 0.86
C PRO A 201 2.60 -25.60 0.82
N ARG A 202 3.45 -24.93 0.01
CA ARG A 202 3.49 -23.47 -0.06
C ARG A 202 3.86 -22.95 -1.43
N TRP A 203 3.40 -21.75 -1.71
CA TRP A 203 3.87 -20.90 -2.80
C TRP A 203 4.42 -19.58 -2.25
N ILE A 204 5.62 -19.23 -2.67
CA ILE A 204 6.25 -17.95 -2.30
C ILE A 204 6.38 -17.11 -3.56
N VAL A 205 5.56 -16.07 -3.67
CA VAL A 205 5.51 -15.16 -4.81
C VAL A 205 6.14 -13.83 -4.42
N GLY A 206 7.12 -13.41 -5.20
CA GLY A 206 7.80 -12.14 -5.03
C GLY A 206 9.30 -12.23 -5.24
N ASP A 207 9.94 -11.09 -5.14
CA ASP A 207 11.39 -10.92 -5.27
C ASP A 207 11.92 -9.96 -4.21
N GLY A 208 13.22 -9.94 -3.99
CA GLY A 208 13.82 -9.04 -3.01
C GLY A 208 15.21 -9.44 -2.55
N PRO A 209 15.76 -8.68 -1.58
CA PRO A 209 17.15 -8.88 -1.10
C PRO A 209 17.44 -10.28 -0.56
N LEU A 210 16.41 -11.00 -0.09
CA LEU A 210 16.55 -12.34 0.46
C LEU A 210 16.22 -13.46 -0.55
N ARG A 211 16.10 -13.16 -1.85
CA ARG A 211 15.79 -14.14 -2.90
C ARG A 211 16.71 -15.37 -2.84
N ALA A 212 18.01 -15.16 -2.60
CA ALA A 212 18.97 -16.25 -2.49
C ALA A 212 18.75 -17.19 -1.29
N ARG A 213 18.01 -16.73 -0.27
CA ARG A 213 17.63 -17.54 0.91
C ARG A 213 16.33 -18.33 0.71
N VAL A 214 15.65 -18.12 -0.41
CA VAL A 214 14.35 -18.73 -0.74
C VAL A 214 14.40 -19.25 -2.18
N PRO A 215 15.16 -20.32 -2.44
CA PRO A 215 15.40 -20.81 -3.80
C PRO A 215 14.12 -21.31 -4.50
N ASP A 216 13.13 -21.78 -3.74
CA ASP A 216 11.82 -22.25 -4.18
C ASP A 216 10.81 -21.12 -4.47
N ALA A 217 11.16 -19.84 -4.27
CA ALA A 217 10.27 -18.75 -4.60
C ALA A 217 10.02 -18.69 -6.12
N VAL A 218 8.77 -18.44 -6.50
CA VAL A 218 8.32 -18.29 -7.91
C VAL A 218 9.02 -17.10 -8.58
N GLY A 219 9.37 -16.08 -7.80
CA GLY A 219 9.88 -14.81 -8.29
C GLY A 219 8.79 -13.76 -8.44
N PHE A 220 9.12 -12.69 -9.16
CA PHE A 220 8.19 -11.60 -9.41
C PHE A 220 7.05 -12.04 -10.32
N VAL A 221 5.81 -11.74 -9.91
CA VAL A 221 4.58 -11.93 -10.69
C VAL A 221 3.93 -10.56 -10.89
N PRO A 222 3.52 -10.20 -12.12
CA PRO A 222 2.83 -8.95 -12.39
C PRO A 222 1.51 -8.82 -11.59
N PRO A 223 1.11 -7.62 -11.16
CA PRO A 223 -0.13 -7.41 -10.41
C PRO A 223 -1.37 -7.98 -11.08
N ALA A 224 -1.48 -7.84 -12.40
CA ALA A 224 -2.59 -8.38 -13.18
C ALA A 224 -2.73 -9.92 -13.11
N GLU A 225 -1.65 -10.61 -12.77
CA GLU A 225 -1.63 -12.07 -12.64
C GLU A 225 -1.74 -12.54 -11.19
N MET A 226 -1.64 -11.62 -10.21
CA MET A 226 -1.68 -11.97 -8.79
C MET A 226 -3.03 -12.54 -8.35
N GLY A 227 -4.13 -12.13 -8.97
CA GLY A 227 -5.47 -12.65 -8.66
C GLY A 227 -5.52 -14.17 -8.66
N ARG A 228 -4.93 -14.81 -9.70
CA ARG A 228 -4.90 -16.28 -9.81
C ARG A 228 -4.16 -16.97 -8.66
N TRP A 229 -3.12 -16.33 -8.10
CA TRP A 229 -2.41 -16.90 -6.95
C TRP A 229 -3.26 -16.85 -5.69
N TYR A 230 -3.97 -15.73 -5.49
CA TYR A 230 -4.92 -15.63 -4.38
C TYR A 230 -6.08 -16.63 -4.55
N GLU A 231 -6.65 -16.76 -5.74
CA GLU A 231 -7.74 -17.71 -6.04
C GLU A 231 -7.37 -19.17 -5.75
N ARG A 232 -6.13 -19.56 -6.03
CA ARG A 232 -5.64 -20.91 -5.83
C ARG A 232 -5.27 -21.21 -4.37
N ALA A 233 -4.89 -20.21 -3.61
CA ALA A 233 -4.41 -20.38 -2.24
C ALA A 233 -5.53 -20.85 -1.29
N ALA A 234 -5.20 -21.75 -0.39
CA ALA A 234 -6.07 -22.12 0.72
C ALA A 234 -5.94 -21.14 1.90
N VAL A 235 -4.71 -20.73 2.19
CA VAL A 235 -4.38 -19.77 3.26
C VAL A 235 -3.37 -18.78 2.74
N VAL A 236 -3.55 -17.49 3.05
CA VAL A 236 -2.54 -16.47 2.75
C VAL A 236 -1.82 -16.07 4.03
N CYS A 237 -0.51 -16.14 4.01
CA CYS A 237 0.35 -15.83 5.14
C CYS A 237 1.06 -14.47 4.95
N ALA A 238 0.89 -13.55 5.91
CA ALA A 238 1.52 -12.24 5.93
C ALA A 238 2.32 -12.04 7.24
N PRO A 239 3.53 -12.61 7.38
CA PRO A 239 4.28 -12.66 8.63
C PRO A 239 5.15 -11.42 8.87
N SER A 240 4.72 -10.26 8.40
CA SER A 240 5.50 -9.01 8.45
C SER A 240 5.93 -8.66 9.88
N ARG A 241 7.16 -8.20 10.05
CA ARG A 241 7.65 -7.60 11.30
C ARG A 241 7.14 -6.17 11.49
N ARG A 242 6.84 -5.51 10.39
CA ARG A 242 6.21 -4.19 10.31
C ARG A 242 5.40 -4.09 9.03
N GLU A 243 4.23 -3.48 9.13
CA GLU A 243 3.34 -3.30 8.00
C GLU A 243 2.65 -1.93 8.06
N GLY A 244 2.72 -1.17 6.97
CA GLY A 244 2.04 0.11 6.89
C GLY A 244 0.55 -0.04 6.59
N VAL A 245 0.22 -0.82 5.59
CA VAL A 245 -1.13 -0.93 5.03
C VAL A 245 -1.72 -2.34 5.12
N GLY A 246 -0.90 -3.38 4.89
CA GLY A 246 -1.39 -4.76 4.84
C GLY A 246 -2.06 -5.12 3.51
N GLY A 247 -1.49 -4.66 2.40
CA GLY A 247 -2.07 -4.86 1.07
C GLY A 247 -2.27 -6.34 0.72
N ALA A 248 -1.31 -7.22 1.03
CA ALA A 248 -1.43 -8.65 0.77
C ALA A 248 -2.59 -9.30 1.54
N CYS A 249 -2.81 -8.90 2.81
CA CYS A 249 -3.97 -9.36 3.58
C CYS A 249 -5.27 -8.93 2.92
N ARG A 250 -5.39 -7.66 2.53
CA ARG A 250 -6.62 -7.13 1.91
C ARG A 250 -6.91 -7.79 0.56
N GLN A 251 -5.88 -8.06 -0.24
CA GLN A 251 -6.02 -8.81 -1.49
C GLN A 251 -6.50 -10.25 -1.22
N ALA A 252 -5.92 -10.94 -0.24
CA ALA A 252 -6.36 -12.27 0.17
C ALA A 252 -7.84 -12.27 0.61
N MET A 253 -8.20 -11.32 1.45
CA MET A 253 -9.56 -11.12 1.94
C MET A 253 -10.55 -10.86 0.78
N ALA A 254 -10.14 -10.03 -0.20
CA ALA A 254 -10.92 -9.78 -1.42
C ALA A 254 -11.22 -11.05 -2.20
N HIS A 255 -10.28 -12.00 -2.23
CA HIS A 255 -10.46 -13.30 -2.87
C HIS A 255 -11.06 -14.37 -1.93
N GLY A 256 -11.62 -13.97 -0.77
CA GLY A 256 -12.24 -14.88 0.19
C GLY A 256 -11.30 -15.94 0.76
N ARG A 257 -10.02 -15.61 0.90
CA ARG A 257 -9.03 -16.53 1.48
C ARG A 257 -8.87 -16.29 2.97
N ALA A 258 -8.72 -17.39 3.71
CA ALA A 258 -8.32 -17.30 5.11
C ALA A 258 -6.93 -16.66 5.20
N VAL A 259 -6.75 -15.73 6.14
CA VAL A 259 -5.49 -14.99 6.34
C VAL A 259 -4.87 -15.36 7.67
N VAL A 260 -3.57 -15.67 7.67
CA VAL A 260 -2.75 -15.67 8.89
C VAL A 260 -1.78 -14.51 8.79
N ALA A 261 -1.90 -13.54 9.68
CA ALA A 261 -1.07 -12.35 9.68
C ALA A 261 -0.45 -12.09 11.06
N THR A 262 0.68 -11.42 11.08
CA THR A 262 1.23 -10.93 12.35
C THR A 262 0.45 -9.71 12.85
N ALA A 263 0.29 -9.59 14.18
CA ALA A 263 -0.42 -8.49 14.84
C ALA A 263 0.42 -7.19 14.83
N VAL A 264 0.63 -6.61 13.63
CA VAL A 264 1.44 -5.39 13.45
C VAL A 264 0.78 -4.40 12.48
N GLY A 265 0.84 -3.12 12.82
CA GLY A 265 0.49 -2.00 11.95
C GLY A 265 -0.84 -2.19 11.21
N GLY A 266 -0.83 -2.03 9.88
CA GLY A 266 -2.02 -2.13 9.04
C GLY A 266 -2.69 -3.52 8.97
N HIS A 267 -2.06 -4.58 9.50
CA HIS A 267 -2.72 -5.87 9.67
C HIS A 267 -3.83 -5.81 10.71
N LEU A 268 -3.63 -5.03 11.80
CA LEU A 268 -4.63 -4.84 12.85
C LEU A 268 -5.89 -4.10 12.36
N ASP A 269 -5.76 -3.31 11.31
CA ASP A 269 -6.90 -2.64 10.67
C ASP A 269 -7.58 -3.54 9.62
N ALA A 270 -6.84 -4.47 9.02
CA ALA A 270 -7.37 -5.34 7.99
C ALA A 270 -8.07 -6.57 8.59
N VAL A 271 -7.42 -7.26 9.53
CA VAL A 271 -7.82 -8.57 10.05
C VAL A 271 -8.39 -8.41 11.46
N GLU A 272 -9.59 -8.94 11.64
CA GLU A 272 -10.22 -9.15 12.95
C GLU A 272 -9.97 -10.60 13.37
N ASP A 273 -9.22 -10.77 14.48
CA ASP A 273 -8.75 -12.09 14.93
C ASP A 273 -9.90 -13.06 15.23
N GLY A 274 -9.84 -14.26 14.67
CA GLY A 274 -10.85 -15.30 14.78
C GLY A 274 -12.13 -15.05 13.97
N VAL A 275 -12.28 -13.87 13.34
CA VAL A 275 -13.46 -13.49 12.55
C VAL A 275 -13.15 -13.43 11.06
N THR A 276 -12.18 -12.58 10.64
CA THR A 276 -11.80 -12.42 9.23
C THR A 276 -10.41 -12.98 8.93
N GLY A 277 -9.77 -13.61 9.90
CA GLY A 277 -8.45 -14.22 9.80
C GLY A 277 -7.89 -14.54 11.17
N VAL A 278 -6.61 -14.87 11.22
CA VAL A 278 -5.88 -15.20 12.46
C VAL A 278 -4.70 -14.25 12.61
N LEU A 279 -4.60 -13.64 13.79
CA LEU A 279 -3.47 -12.79 14.16
C LEU A 279 -2.51 -13.55 15.09
N VAL A 280 -1.22 -13.52 14.76
CA VAL A 280 -0.16 -14.15 15.56
C VAL A 280 0.88 -13.11 15.98
N PRO A 281 1.66 -13.35 17.05
CA PRO A 281 2.76 -12.48 17.40
C PRO A 281 3.80 -12.36 16.28
N PRO A 282 4.41 -11.18 16.06
CA PRO A 282 5.50 -11.04 15.11
C PRO A 282 6.76 -11.75 15.62
N ARG A 283 7.58 -12.30 14.71
CA ARG A 283 8.82 -13.03 15.00
C ARG A 283 8.60 -14.30 15.83
N ASP A 284 7.45 -14.92 15.68
CA ASP A 284 7.11 -16.19 16.32
C ASP A 284 6.76 -17.24 15.25
N PRO A 285 7.76 -17.95 14.69
CA PRO A 285 7.52 -18.99 13.70
C PRO A 285 6.69 -20.15 14.23
N ALA A 286 6.74 -20.43 15.54
CA ALA A 286 5.99 -21.52 16.15
C ALA A 286 4.48 -21.20 16.19
N ALA A 287 4.11 -19.99 16.63
CA ALA A 287 2.72 -19.54 16.59
C ALA A 287 2.20 -19.45 15.15
N LEU A 288 3.06 -18.98 14.22
CA LEU A 288 2.73 -18.92 12.80
C LEU A 288 2.44 -20.32 12.24
N ARG A 289 3.33 -21.32 12.52
CA ARG A 289 3.16 -22.70 12.12
C ARG A 289 1.87 -23.30 12.65
N ALA A 290 1.60 -23.15 13.94
CA ALA A 290 0.40 -23.72 14.56
C ALA A 290 -0.89 -23.18 13.90
N ALA A 291 -0.95 -21.87 13.60
CA ALA A 291 -2.08 -21.27 12.91
C ALA A 291 -2.23 -21.79 11.46
N LEU A 292 -1.12 -21.94 10.73
CA LEU A 292 -1.12 -22.47 9.36
C LEU A 292 -1.53 -23.95 9.31
N GLU A 293 -1.00 -24.80 10.18
CA GLU A 293 -1.36 -26.22 10.25
C GLU A 293 -2.85 -26.41 10.58
N ARG A 294 -3.37 -25.64 11.54
CA ARG A 294 -4.80 -25.65 11.88
C ARG A 294 -5.65 -25.32 10.66
N LEU A 295 -5.35 -24.21 9.98
CA LEU A 295 -6.15 -23.79 8.84
C LEU A 295 -5.97 -24.69 7.60
N LEU A 296 -4.81 -25.30 7.39
CA LEU A 296 -4.63 -26.29 6.32
C LEU A 296 -5.46 -27.55 6.56
N GLY A 297 -5.62 -27.96 7.83
CA GLY A 297 -6.39 -29.15 8.24
C GLY A 297 -7.91 -28.93 8.38
N ASP A 298 -8.38 -27.69 8.43
CA ASP A 298 -9.80 -27.38 8.69
C ASP A 298 -10.39 -26.52 7.55
N ALA A 299 -11.08 -27.20 6.62
CA ALA A 299 -11.72 -26.56 5.47
C ALA A 299 -12.88 -25.65 5.88
N ASP A 300 -13.67 -26.05 6.85
CA ASP A 300 -14.86 -25.31 7.31
C ASP A 300 -14.42 -23.99 7.98
N GLU A 301 -13.35 -24.04 8.78
CA GLU A 301 -12.79 -22.83 9.39
C GLU A 301 -12.22 -21.87 8.31
N ARG A 302 -11.51 -22.40 7.31
CA ARG A 302 -11.02 -21.59 6.17
C ARG A 302 -12.19 -20.90 5.44
N GLU A 303 -13.23 -21.63 5.13
CA GLU A 303 -14.41 -21.11 4.43
C GLU A 303 -15.10 -20.02 5.26
N ARG A 304 -15.32 -20.26 6.54
CA ARG A 304 -15.95 -19.31 7.45
C ARG A 304 -15.15 -18.01 7.55
N LEU A 305 -13.82 -18.10 7.78
CA LEU A 305 -12.93 -16.92 7.87
C LEU A 305 -12.86 -16.19 6.53
N GLY A 306 -12.74 -16.92 5.42
CA GLY A 306 -12.64 -16.37 4.07
C GLY A 306 -13.91 -15.63 3.65
N ALA A 307 -15.10 -16.19 3.92
CA ALA A 307 -16.37 -15.56 3.62
C ALA A 307 -16.56 -14.25 4.42
N ALA A 308 -16.23 -14.26 5.71
CA ALA A 308 -16.30 -13.07 6.54
C ALA A 308 -15.27 -12.00 6.07
N ALA A 309 -14.07 -12.42 5.68
CA ALA A 309 -13.04 -11.54 5.13
C ALA A 309 -13.48 -10.88 3.82
N HIS A 310 -14.08 -11.64 2.91
CA HIS A 310 -14.62 -11.13 1.65
C HIS A 310 -15.71 -10.08 1.87
N ALA A 311 -16.70 -10.38 2.73
CA ALA A 311 -17.75 -9.45 3.09
C ALA A 311 -17.20 -8.14 3.67
N ALA A 312 -16.26 -8.23 4.62
CA ALA A 312 -15.60 -7.07 5.20
C ALA A 312 -14.82 -6.24 4.16
N THR A 313 -14.25 -6.90 3.13
CA THR A 313 -13.54 -6.22 2.05
C THR A 313 -14.49 -5.41 1.17
N LEU A 314 -15.61 -5.97 0.78
CA LEU A 314 -16.63 -5.29 -0.03
C LEU A 314 -17.15 -4.02 0.66
N GLU A 315 -17.33 -4.09 1.96
CA GLU A 315 -17.79 -2.95 2.76
C GLU A 315 -16.71 -1.89 2.97
N ARG A 316 -15.50 -2.30 3.40
CA ARG A 316 -14.49 -1.40 3.97
C ARG A 316 -13.41 -0.97 2.99
N PHE A 317 -13.05 -1.80 2.01
CA PHE A 317 -11.89 -1.60 1.15
C PHE A 317 -12.22 -1.49 -0.33
N SER A 318 -13.51 -1.45 -0.67
CA SER A 318 -13.96 -1.31 -2.05
C SER A 318 -13.61 0.07 -2.64
N ARG A 319 -13.54 0.14 -3.96
CA ARG A 319 -13.38 1.39 -4.71
C ARG A 319 -14.43 2.44 -4.31
N GLY A 320 -15.69 2.01 -4.08
CA GLY A 320 -16.76 2.88 -3.63
C GLY A 320 -16.53 3.45 -2.22
N ALA A 321 -15.99 2.67 -1.29
CA ALA A 321 -15.63 3.14 0.04
C ALA A 321 -14.52 4.19 -0.02
N ALA A 322 -13.47 3.95 -0.81
CA ALA A 322 -12.40 4.91 -1.03
C ALA A 322 -12.89 6.19 -1.72
N ALA A 323 -13.75 6.07 -2.72
CA ALA A 323 -14.35 7.20 -3.44
C ALA A 323 -15.10 8.14 -2.49
N ARG A 324 -15.95 7.59 -1.62
CA ARG A 324 -16.69 8.38 -0.61
C ARG A 324 -15.74 9.09 0.37
N ALA A 325 -14.75 8.36 0.89
CA ALA A 325 -13.78 8.92 1.84
C ALA A 325 -12.92 10.04 1.21
N LEU A 326 -12.49 9.85 -0.04
CA LEU A 326 -11.75 10.87 -0.79
C LEU A 326 -12.60 12.11 -1.04
N LEU A 327 -13.85 11.95 -1.51
CA LEU A 327 -14.74 13.08 -1.80
C LEU A 327 -14.97 13.92 -0.55
N GLU A 328 -15.30 13.30 0.58
CA GLU A 328 -15.46 13.98 1.86
C GLU A 328 -14.20 14.74 2.29
N ALA A 329 -13.04 14.10 2.17
CA ALA A 329 -11.76 14.70 2.50
C ALA A 329 -11.44 15.91 1.61
N TYR A 330 -11.69 15.80 0.31
CA TYR A 330 -11.46 16.91 -0.65
C TYR A 330 -12.40 18.09 -0.41
N GLU A 331 -13.69 17.83 -0.26
CA GLU A 331 -14.68 18.88 0.01
C GLU A 331 -14.34 19.64 1.30
N THR A 332 -13.98 18.92 2.36
CA THR A 332 -13.60 19.56 3.62
C THR A 332 -12.31 20.38 3.47
N ALA A 333 -11.31 19.85 2.77
CA ALA A 333 -10.04 20.54 2.54
C ALA A 333 -10.21 21.82 1.70
N ILE A 334 -11.15 21.85 0.77
CA ILE A 334 -11.47 23.03 -0.05
C ILE A 334 -12.22 24.09 0.77
N ARG A 335 -13.17 23.67 1.63
CA ARG A 335 -13.98 24.58 2.48
C ARG A 335 -13.18 25.17 3.64
N ALA A 336 -12.15 24.47 4.13
CA ALA A 336 -11.30 24.97 5.21
C ALA A 336 -10.48 26.18 4.71
N ARG A 337 -10.81 27.39 5.20
CA ARG A 337 -10.09 28.65 4.90
C ARG A 337 -8.82 28.82 5.73
#